data_7fea369a5d48d2c8b04ad1ef1d6e2c98
#
_entry.id   7fea369a5d48d2c8b04ad1ef1d6e2c98
#
_cell.length_a   1.000
_cell.length_b   1.000
_cell.length_c   1.000
_cell.angle_alpha   90.00
_cell.angle_beta   90.00
_cell.angle_gamma   90.00
#
_symmetry.space_group_name_H-M   'P 1'
#
loop_
_entity.id
_entity.type
_entity.pdbx_description
1 polymer ?
#
loop_
_entity_poly.entity_id
_entity_poly.type
_entity_poly.pdbx_seq_one_letter_code
_entity_poly.pdbx_strand_id
1 'polypeptide(L)'
;PLSHKMGQQPIPPTHPPLYAECGGLMVLGQSLTDLKGKPHRMAGLLPVQVGIDEKLWLGYREATVLRSTLLTQAGDRLRGHEFHRSQSWPVPADPIYTWGSPNQWEGWASDRIHASYLHLHWGSRPDLAAQLLQNFLRIAQSDSHSI
;
A
#
# COMPACT_ATOMS: atom_id res chain seq x y z
N PRO A 1 2.19 27.48 20.41
CA PRO A 1 2.09 26.59 19.28
C PRO A 1 1.98 25.17 19.81
N LEU A 2 0.73 24.66 19.89
CA LEU A 2 0.44 23.32 20.36
C LEU A 2 0.59 22.37 19.15
N SER A 3 1.71 21.68 19.06
CA SER A 3 1.87 20.52 18.18
C SER A 3 0.91 19.43 18.66
N HIS A 4 -0.23 19.31 18.01
CA HIS A 4 -1.08 18.14 18.18
C HIS A 4 -0.32 16.94 17.61
N LYS A 5 0.34 16.18 18.48
CA LYS A 5 0.69 14.80 18.20
C LYS A 5 -0.63 14.06 18.04
N MET A 6 -1.09 13.88 16.80
CA MET A 6 -2.14 12.92 16.52
C MET A 6 -1.58 11.55 16.89
N GLY A 7 -2.01 11.03 18.03
CA GLY A 7 -1.62 9.72 18.50
C GLY A 7 -2.01 8.68 17.45
N GLN A 8 -1.01 7.98 16.93
CA GLN A 8 -1.21 6.77 16.14
C GLN A 8 -1.95 5.78 17.06
N GLN A 9 -3.22 5.56 16.78
CA GLN A 9 -3.88 4.41 17.40
C GLN A 9 -3.23 3.15 16.84
N PRO A 10 -2.81 2.21 17.69
CA PRO A 10 -2.30 0.94 17.21
C PRO A 10 -3.36 0.26 16.37
N ILE A 11 -2.97 -0.19 15.19
CA ILE A 11 -3.82 -0.98 14.29
C ILE A 11 -4.26 -2.21 15.07
N PRO A 12 -5.57 -2.46 15.23
CA PRO A 12 -6.01 -3.65 15.92
C PRO A 12 -5.46 -4.90 15.25
N PRO A 13 -4.90 -5.87 15.97
CA PRO A 13 -4.31 -7.08 15.39
C PRO A 13 -5.34 -8.00 14.72
N THR A 14 -6.60 -7.60 14.66
CA THR A 14 -7.74 -8.44 14.30
C THR A 14 -8.40 -8.09 12.96
N HIS A 15 -7.83 -7.18 12.14
CA HIS A 15 -8.40 -6.96 10.80
C HIS A 15 -8.00 -8.10 9.84
N PRO A 16 -8.87 -8.47 8.87
CA PRO A 16 -8.52 -9.46 7.87
C PRO A 16 -7.30 -9.01 7.03
N PRO A 17 -6.63 -9.95 6.35
CA PRO A 17 -5.58 -9.57 5.41
C PRO A 17 -6.16 -8.71 4.28
N LEU A 18 -5.43 -7.68 3.88
CA LEU A 18 -5.86 -6.66 2.93
C LEU A 18 -4.84 -6.51 1.80
N TYR A 19 -5.35 -6.50 0.59
CA TYR A 19 -4.62 -6.07 -0.60
C TYR A 19 -5.28 -4.82 -1.17
N ALA A 20 -4.49 -3.79 -1.49
CA ALA A 20 -5.03 -2.52 -1.97
C ALA A 20 -4.14 -1.90 -3.06
N GLU A 21 -4.76 -1.45 -4.14
CA GLU A 21 -4.11 -0.67 -5.20
C GLU A 21 -4.72 0.73 -5.29
N CYS A 22 -3.88 1.73 -5.57
CA CYS A 22 -4.26 3.11 -5.90
C CYS A 22 -5.27 3.71 -4.91
N GLY A 23 -6.53 3.86 -5.30
CA GLY A 23 -7.59 4.34 -4.42
C GLY A 23 -7.76 3.52 -3.14
N GLY A 24 -7.49 2.22 -3.19
CA GLY A 24 -7.47 1.34 -2.02
C GLY A 24 -6.39 1.76 -1.02
N LEU A 25 -5.19 2.08 -1.47
CA LEU A 25 -4.14 2.65 -0.61
C LEU A 25 -4.62 3.94 0.07
N MET A 26 -5.26 4.84 -0.68
CA MET A 26 -5.77 6.11 -0.15
C MET A 26 -6.78 5.87 0.98
N VAL A 27 -7.68 4.89 0.79
CA VAL A 27 -8.68 4.52 1.81
C VAL A 27 -8.03 3.94 3.07
N LEU A 28 -6.96 3.17 2.93
CA LEU A 28 -6.26 2.58 4.08
C LEU A 28 -5.40 3.60 4.85
N GLY A 29 -5.09 4.74 4.27
CA GLY A 29 -4.33 5.82 4.90
C GLY A 29 -5.02 6.47 6.08
N GLN A 30 -4.36 7.45 6.70
CA GLN A 30 -4.89 8.23 7.82
C GLN A 30 -5.86 9.31 7.37
N SER A 31 -5.52 9.99 6.29
CA SER A 31 -6.32 11.09 5.74
C SER A 31 -6.09 11.27 4.25
N LEU A 32 -7.11 11.82 3.59
CA LEU A 32 -7.04 12.29 2.22
C LEU A 32 -7.40 13.78 2.19
N THR A 33 -6.51 14.61 1.65
CA THR A 33 -6.75 16.03 1.43
C THR A 33 -7.23 16.25 0.01
N ASP A 34 -8.39 16.87 -0.16
CA ASP A 34 -8.98 17.15 -1.46
C ASP A 34 -8.33 18.38 -2.16
N LEU A 35 -8.73 18.66 -3.40
CA LEU A 35 -8.22 19.80 -4.18
C LEU A 35 -8.53 21.16 -3.54
N LYS A 36 -9.47 21.24 -2.62
CA LYS A 36 -9.78 22.45 -1.86
C LYS A 36 -8.96 22.59 -0.58
N GLY A 37 -8.03 21.65 -0.34
CA GLY A 37 -7.19 21.60 0.86
C GLY A 37 -7.92 21.07 2.10
N LYS A 38 -9.14 20.51 1.95
CA LYS A 38 -9.89 19.96 3.06
C LYS A 38 -9.45 18.51 3.34
N PRO A 39 -9.02 18.19 4.57
CA PRO A 39 -8.69 16.83 4.96
C PRO A 39 -9.95 16.02 5.29
N HIS A 40 -9.98 14.79 4.83
CA HIS A 40 -10.99 13.78 5.11
C HIS A 40 -10.33 12.61 5.82
N ARG A 41 -10.89 12.18 6.94
CA ARG A 41 -10.37 11.03 7.68
C ARG A 41 -10.64 9.74 6.89
N MET A 42 -9.61 8.89 6.80
CA MET A 42 -9.66 7.57 6.16
C MET A 42 -9.60 6.45 7.21
N ALA A 43 -9.39 5.21 6.79
CA ALA A 43 -9.41 4.05 7.68
C ALA A 43 -8.30 4.07 8.76
N GLY A 44 -7.17 4.72 8.51
CA GLY A 44 -6.08 4.87 9.47
C GLY A 44 -5.27 3.59 9.71
N LEU A 45 -5.34 2.62 8.80
CA LEU A 45 -4.61 1.36 8.91
C LEU A 45 -3.14 1.47 8.49
N LEU A 46 -2.81 2.49 7.70
CA LEU A 46 -1.45 2.76 7.24
C LEU A 46 -0.98 4.12 7.72
N PRO A 47 0.32 4.30 8.06
CA PRO A 47 0.88 5.57 8.51
C PRO A 47 1.16 6.51 7.33
N VAL A 48 0.18 6.69 6.46
CA VAL A 48 0.29 7.49 5.24
C VAL A 48 -0.85 8.50 5.15
N GLN A 49 -0.53 9.69 4.72
CA GLN A 49 -1.47 10.72 4.33
C GLN A 49 -1.44 10.88 2.81
N VAL A 50 -2.56 11.22 2.22
CA VAL A 50 -2.69 11.40 0.78
C VAL A 50 -3.25 12.78 0.48
N GLY A 51 -2.69 13.44 -0.52
CA GLY A 51 -3.23 14.67 -1.09
C GLY A 51 -3.60 14.47 -2.55
N ILE A 52 -4.80 14.91 -2.93
CA ILE A 52 -5.16 15.00 -4.34
C ILE A 52 -4.35 16.13 -4.97
N ASP A 53 -3.82 15.90 -6.17
CA ASP A 53 -2.95 16.80 -6.92
C ASP A 53 -3.51 17.03 -8.33
N GLU A 54 -3.19 18.17 -8.93
CA GLU A 54 -3.48 18.41 -10.35
C GLU A 54 -2.56 17.62 -11.26
N LYS A 55 -1.37 17.28 -10.79
CA LYS A 55 -0.38 16.51 -11.53
C LYS A 55 -0.87 15.08 -11.73
N LEU A 56 -0.84 14.63 -12.98
CA LEU A 56 -1.11 13.24 -13.33
C LEU A 56 0.18 12.42 -13.27
N TRP A 57 0.14 11.37 -12.48
CA TRP A 57 1.14 10.31 -12.48
C TRP A 57 0.63 9.18 -13.38
N LEU A 58 1.30 9.02 -14.52
CA LEU A 58 0.91 8.05 -15.54
C LEU A 58 2.14 7.38 -16.11
N GLY A 59 2.12 6.07 -16.19
CA GLY A 59 3.13 5.31 -16.93
C GLY A 59 3.25 3.87 -16.48
N TYR A 60 3.82 3.08 -17.38
CA TYR A 60 4.22 1.71 -17.06
C TYR A 60 5.46 1.73 -16.18
N ARG A 61 5.53 0.75 -15.27
CA ARG A 61 6.64 0.56 -14.33
C ARG A 61 7.13 -0.87 -14.37
N GLU A 62 8.44 -1.00 -14.38
CA GLU A 62 9.11 -2.26 -14.04
C GLU A 62 9.67 -2.08 -12.62
N ALA A 63 8.97 -2.66 -11.67
CA ALA A 63 9.29 -2.53 -10.26
C ALA A 63 10.14 -3.71 -9.78
N THR A 64 11.14 -3.41 -8.97
CA THR A 64 11.85 -4.41 -8.19
C THR A 64 11.26 -4.46 -6.80
N VAL A 65 10.94 -5.65 -6.33
CA VAL A 65 10.41 -5.88 -4.98
C VAL A 65 11.57 -5.85 -3.98
N LEU A 66 11.47 -4.99 -2.99
CA LEU A 66 12.52 -4.80 -1.97
C LEU A 66 12.31 -5.71 -0.75
N ARG A 67 11.06 -6.06 -0.45
CA ARG A 67 10.70 -6.88 0.70
C ARG A 67 9.59 -7.87 0.39
N SER A 68 9.60 -9.00 1.07
CA SER A 68 8.50 -9.97 0.98
C SER A 68 7.26 -9.47 1.72
N THR A 69 6.08 -9.74 1.14
CA THR A 69 4.79 -9.32 1.66
C THR A 69 3.74 -10.43 1.50
N LEU A 70 2.46 -10.12 1.72
CA LEU A 70 1.35 -11.03 1.41
C LEU A 70 1.33 -11.50 -0.05
N LEU A 71 1.83 -10.67 -0.96
CA LEU A 71 1.70 -10.87 -2.40
C LEU A 71 3.02 -11.23 -3.08
N THR A 72 4.13 -10.65 -2.64
CA THR A 72 5.39 -10.61 -3.38
C THR A 72 6.55 -11.15 -2.56
N GLN A 73 7.61 -11.57 -3.24
CA GLN A 73 8.88 -11.95 -2.62
C GLN A 73 9.97 -10.94 -2.97
N ALA A 74 10.87 -10.67 -2.01
CA ALA A 74 12.02 -9.80 -2.24
C ALA A 74 12.86 -10.32 -3.42
N GLY A 75 13.23 -9.41 -4.34
CA GLY A 75 13.94 -9.73 -5.57
C GLY A 75 13.04 -9.96 -6.79
N ASP A 76 11.72 -10.13 -6.61
CA ASP A 76 10.79 -10.21 -7.74
C ASP A 76 10.88 -8.97 -8.62
N ARG A 77 10.63 -9.17 -9.92
CA ARG A 77 10.44 -8.07 -10.89
C ARG A 77 9.02 -8.13 -11.41
N LEU A 78 8.31 -7.02 -11.26
CA LEU A 78 6.90 -6.93 -11.60
C LEU A 78 6.65 -5.80 -12.59
N ARG A 79 5.67 -6.02 -13.44
CA ARG A 79 5.17 -4.99 -14.35
C ARG A 79 3.80 -4.51 -13.88
N GLY A 80 3.62 -3.22 -13.91
CA GLY A 80 2.36 -2.57 -13.62
C GLY A 80 2.30 -1.19 -14.23
N HIS A 81 1.31 -0.42 -13.83
CA HIS A 81 1.20 0.98 -14.23
C HIS A 81 0.74 1.85 -13.06
N GLU A 82 1.12 3.09 -13.10
CA GLU A 82 0.52 4.14 -12.27
C GLU A 82 -0.49 4.93 -13.09
N PHE A 83 -1.60 5.28 -12.48
CA PHE A 83 -2.59 6.18 -13.04
C PHE A 83 -3.35 6.87 -11.90
N HIS A 84 -2.79 7.97 -11.39
CA HIS A 84 -3.41 8.70 -10.29
C HIS A 84 -3.06 10.20 -10.31
N ARG A 85 -3.88 11.01 -9.62
CA ARG A 85 -3.68 12.42 -9.37
C ARG A 85 -3.59 12.66 -7.86
N SER A 86 -2.59 12.07 -7.25
CA SER A 86 -2.40 12.18 -5.81
C SER A 86 -0.94 11.93 -5.44
N GLN A 87 -0.56 12.42 -4.29
CA GLN A 87 0.73 12.15 -3.66
C GLN A 87 0.51 11.63 -2.26
N SER A 88 1.43 10.84 -1.77
CA SER A 88 1.41 10.29 -0.42
C SER A 88 2.68 10.68 0.35
N TRP A 89 2.52 10.85 1.65
CA TRP A 89 3.61 11.14 2.57
C TRP A 89 3.35 10.56 3.97
N PRO A 90 4.39 10.26 4.74
CA PRO A 90 5.80 10.26 4.35
C PRO A 90 6.10 9.19 3.30
N VAL A 91 7.29 9.24 2.70
CA VAL A 91 7.82 8.10 1.94
C VAL A 91 7.92 6.90 2.89
N PRO A 92 7.53 5.69 2.48
CA PRO A 92 7.59 4.53 3.35
C PRO A 92 9.03 4.28 3.82
N ALA A 93 9.21 4.06 5.12
CA ALA A 93 10.52 3.76 5.70
C ALA A 93 11.06 2.39 5.25
N ASP A 94 10.16 1.46 4.95
CA ASP A 94 10.46 0.12 4.45
C ASP A 94 9.56 -0.18 3.23
N PRO A 95 9.90 0.37 2.05
CA PRO A 95 9.06 0.30 0.86
C PRO A 95 8.96 -1.11 0.28
N ILE A 96 7.84 -1.40 -0.36
CA ILE A 96 7.67 -2.66 -1.11
C ILE A 96 8.45 -2.63 -2.42
N TYR A 97 8.41 -1.51 -3.13
CA TYR A 97 8.87 -1.37 -4.50
C TYR A 97 9.88 -0.27 -4.70
N THR A 98 10.75 -0.47 -5.69
CA THR A 98 11.54 0.59 -6.29
C THR A 98 11.53 0.50 -7.81
N TRP A 99 11.59 1.66 -8.47
CA TRP A 99 11.76 1.79 -9.93
C TRP A 99 12.36 3.14 -10.31
N GLY A 100 12.75 3.26 -11.56
CA GLY A 100 13.18 4.53 -12.17
C GLY A 100 14.61 4.95 -11.85
N SER A 101 14.97 6.14 -12.39
CA SER A 101 16.26 6.80 -12.14
C SER A 101 16.01 8.32 -12.11
N PRO A 102 16.16 9.00 -10.95
CA PRO A 102 16.51 8.40 -9.65
C PRO A 102 15.44 7.44 -9.14
N ASN A 103 15.84 6.54 -8.23
CA ASN A 103 14.95 5.56 -7.67
C ASN A 103 13.74 6.20 -6.98
N GLN A 104 12.57 5.67 -7.30
CA GLN A 104 11.33 5.91 -6.56
C GLN A 104 11.13 4.77 -5.58
N TRP A 105 10.65 5.08 -4.38
CA TRP A 105 10.32 4.10 -3.34
C TRP A 105 8.85 4.23 -3.02
N GLU A 106 8.15 3.10 -3.06
CA GLU A 106 6.71 3.09 -2.94
C GLU A 106 6.21 1.78 -2.33
N GLY A 107 4.98 1.85 -1.77
CA GLY A 107 4.26 0.72 -1.21
C GLY A 107 4.47 0.54 0.29
N TRP A 108 3.36 0.23 0.96
CA TRP A 108 3.29 0.01 2.40
C TRP A 108 2.82 -1.41 2.67
N ALA A 109 3.50 -2.09 3.57
CA ALA A 109 3.11 -3.43 3.96
C ALA A 109 3.26 -3.65 5.46
N SER A 110 2.42 -4.55 5.97
CA SER A 110 2.55 -5.22 7.26
C SER A 110 2.35 -6.71 7.06
N ASP A 111 2.31 -7.48 8.14
CA ASP A 111 2.00 -8.91 8.07
C ASP A 111 0.62 -9.20 7.46
N ARG A 112 -0.28 -8.22 7.45
CA ARG A 112 -1.66 -8.35 6.98
C ARG A 112 -2.05 -7.36 5.88
N ILE A 113 -1.18 -6.45 5.50
CA ILE A 113 -1.49 -5.42 4.50
C ILE A 113 -0.42 -5.40 3.43
N HIS A 114 -0.87 -5.31 2.18
CA HIS A 114 -0.06 -4.93 1.04
C HIS A 114 -0.80 -3.83 0.29
N ALA A 115 -0.24 -2.64 0.22
CA ALA A 115 -0.87 -1.48 -0.40
C ALA A 115 0.12 -0.66 -1.22
N SER A 116 -0.27 -0.25 -2.43
CA SER A 116 0.60 0.41 -3.40
C SER A 116 -0.22 1.28 -4.36
N TYR A 117 0.40 2.29 -4.96
CA TYR A 117 -0.16 2.97 -6.13
C TYR A 117 -0.03 2.15 -7.41
N LEU A 118 0.90 1.21 -7.44
CA LEU A 118 1.15 0.39 -8.62
C LEU A 118 -0.02 -0.58 -8.86
N HIS A 119 -0.64 -0.45 -10.04
CA HIS A 119 -1.61 -1.43 -10.53
C HIS A 119 -0.85 -2.56 -11.20
N LEU A 120 -0.90 -3.76 -10.64
CA LEU A 120 -0.18 -4.91 -11.17
C LEU A 120 -0.88 -5.51 -12.39
N HIS A 121 -0.07 -5.96 -13.34
CA HIS A 121 -0.58 -6.71 -14.48
C HIS A 121 -0.65 -8.20 -14.13
N TRP A 122 -1.74 -8.61 -13.49
CA TRP A 122 -1.96 -9.96 -12.97
C TRP A 122 -1.81 -11.07 -14.03
N GLY A 123 -2.17 -10.79 -15.28
CA GLY A 123 -2.03 -11.74 -16.38
C GLY A 123 -0.58 -12.10 -16.72
N SER A 124 0.39 -11.27 -16.34
CA SER A 124 1.82 -11.56 -16.53
C SER A 124 2.42 -12.40 -15.38
N ARG A 125 1.73 -12.46 -14.23
CA ARG A 125 2.18 -13.16 -13.02
C ARG A 125 1.00 -13.84 -12.31
N PRO A 126 0.41 -14.88 -12.93
CA PRO A 126 -0.73 -15.60 -12.36
C PRO A 126 -0.41 -16.30 -11.04
N ASP A 127 0.86 -16.60 -10.79
CA ASP A 127 1.38 -17.12 -9.53
C ASP A 127 1.11 -16.20 -8.34
N LEU A 128 1.07 -14.89 -8.54
CA LEU A 128 0.79 -13.91 -7.46
C LEU A 128 -0.62 -14.08 -6.89
N ALA A 129 -1.61 -14.38 -7.72
CA ALA A 129 -2.98 -14.61 -7.26
C ALA A 129 -3.05 -15.85 -6.35
N ALA A 130 -2.36 -16.92 -6.73
CA ALA A 130 -2.28 -18.14 -5.92
C ALA A 130 -1.55 -17.86 -4.58
N GLN A 131 -0.45 -17.14 -4.62
CA GLN A 131 0.31 -16.76 -3.43
C GLN A 131 -0.52 -15.90 -2.46
N LEU A 132 -1.24 -14.91 -2.99
CA LEU A 132 -2.11 -14.04 -2.19
C LEU A 132 -3.19 -14.87 -1.49
N LEU A 133 -3.87 -15.74 -2.23
CA LEU A 133 -4.90 -16.62 -1.67
C LEU A 133 -4.35 -17.54 -0.58
N GLN A 134 -3.22 -18.18 -0.81
CA GLN A 134 -2.58 -19.05 0.17
C GLN A 134 -2.23 -18.29 1.46
N ASN A 135 -1.68 -17.07 1.34
CA ASN A 135 -1.35 -16.26 2.50
C ASN A 135 -2.61 -15.80 3.25
N PHE A 136 -3.68 -15.46 2.55
CA PHE A 136 -4.97 -15.11 3.17
C PHE A 136 -5.55 -16.28 3.95
N LEU A 137 -5.55 -17.48 3.38
CA LEU A 137 -6.04 -18.69 4.04
C LEU A 137 -5.19 -19.04 5.27
N ARG A 138 -3.86 -18.94 5.18
CA ARG A 138 -2.95 -19.19 6.29
C ARG A 138 -3.21 -18.25 7.47
N ILE A 139 -3.43 -16.96 7.19
CA ILE A 139 -3.73 -15.97 8.22
C ILE A 139 -5.10 -16.27 8.87
N ALA A 140 -6.12 -16.54 8.07
CA ALA A 140 -7.45 -16.87 8.58
C ALA A 140 -7.45 -18.12 9.48
N GLN A 141 -6.66 -19.14 9.14
CA GLN A 141 -6.49 -20.33 9.96
C GLN A 141 -5.78 -20.03 11.29
N SER A 142 -4.74 -19.17 11.27
CA SER A 142 -4.05 -18.77 12.50
C SER A 142 -4.97 -18.00 13.46
N ASP A 143 -5.83 -17.15 12.93
CA ASP A 143 -6.79 -16.39 13.73
C ASP A 143 -7.82 -17.31 14.41
N SER A 144 -8.25 -18.37 13.73
CA SER A 144 -9.22 -19.33 14.26
C SER A 144 -8.69 -20.19 15.43
N HIS A 145 -7.37 -20.30 15.58
CA HIS A 145 -6.72 -21.05 16.67
C HIS A 145 -6.35 -20.15 17.86
N SER A 146 -6.61 -18.86 17.77
CA SER A 146 -6.27 -17.87 18.81
C SER A 146 -7.49 -17.45 19.66
N ILE A 147 -8.64 -18.09 19.45
CA ILE A 147 -9.88 -17.96 20.21
C ILE A 147 -10.05 -19.20 21.09
#